data_37db2cb3bb69e440eb054cbad2ca3524
#
_entry.id   37db2cb3bb69e440eb054cbad2ca3524
#
_cell.length_a   1.000
_cell.length_b   1.000
_cell.length_c   1.000
_cell.angle_alpha   90.00
_cell.angle_beta   90.00
_cell.angle_gamma   90.00
#
_symmetry.space_group_name_H-M   'P 1'
#
loop_
_entity.id
_entity.type
_entity.pdbx_description
1 polymer ?
#
loop_
_entity_poly.entity_id
_entity_poly.type
_entity_poly.pdbx_seq_one_letter_code
_entity_poly.pdbx_strand_id
1 'polypeptide(L)'
;MSGGELPLVFFSLTVAALATLLILPLGVAVAYGLARWEGAGKGLVETLLSLPLVLPPTAVGLVLLELLARNSPLGRALDALGVEVVFTPKAVVLASAVMAFPLLVRAARSGFEEVDPRLVAVARTLGDSRARAFFRVTLPLAWRGVLTGALLAFSRALGEFGATVLVAGNIPGRTQTLSLAIFHRTQIGQDAEALRLAGVATLIAFAAIYATEVLARRRGARARA
;
A
#
# COMPACT_ATOMS: atom_id res chain seq x y z
N MET A 1 9.99 -13.09 -23.51
CA MET A 1 9.12 -11.92 -23.21
C MET A 1 9.09 -11.06 -24.46
N SER A 2 7.92 -10.84 -25.04
CA SER A 2 7.77 -9.90 -26.16
C SER A 2 8.10 -8.49 -25.67
N GLY A 3 8.61 -7.61 -26.57
CA GLY A 3 9.07 -6.27 -26.21
C GLY A 3 8.02 -5.36 -25.51
N GLY A 4 6.74 -5.78 -25.49
CA GLY A 4 5.65 -5.04 -24.80
C GLY A 4 5.38 -5.47 -23.35
N GLU A 5 5.89 -6.59 -22.88
CA GLU A 5 5.62 -7.10 -21.52
C GLU A 5 6.52 -6.44 -20.45
N LEU A 6 7.76 -6.17 -20.79
CA LEU A 6 8.71 -5.54 -19.85
C LEU A 6 8.27 -4.15 -19.36
N PRO A 7 7.83 -3.21 -20.22
CA PRO A 7 7.31 -1.92 -19.77
C PRO A 7 6.10 -2.05 -18.87
N LEU A 8 5.21 -3.02 -19.13
CA LEU A 8 4.02 -3.30 -18.33
C LEU A 8 4.37 -3.78 -16.92
N VAL A 9 5.30 -4.73 -16.83
CA VAL A 9 5.82 -5.24 -15.55
C VAL A 9 6.50 -4.11 -14.76
N PHE A 10 7.36 -3.36 -15.42
CA PHE A 10 8.07 -2.23 -14.79
C PHE A 10 7.09 -1.16 -14.28
N PHE A 11 6.09 -0.79 -15.07
CA PHE A 11 5.04 0.14 -14.66
C PHE A 11 4.31 -0.36 -13.42
N SER A 12 3.88 -1.64 -13.40
CA SER A 12 3.15 -2.22 -12.26
C SER A 12 3.98 -2.25 -10.98
N LEU A 13 5.26 -2.62 -11.07
CA LEU A 13 6.19 -2.58 -9.94
C LEU A 13 6.43 -1.15 -9.43
N THR A 14 6.58 -0.20 -10.34
CA THR A 14 6.76 1.22 -10.02
C THR A 14 5.53 1.77 -9.30
N VAL A 15 4.32 1.48 -9.80
CA VAL A 15 3.06 1.88 -9.15
C VAL A 15 2.97 1.31 -7.74
N ALA A 16 3.22 -0.01 -7.58
CA ALA A 16 3.16 -0.65 -6.27
C ALA A 16 4.18 -0.07 -5.28
N ALA A 17 5.39 0.21 -5.75
CA ALA A 17 6.43 0.85 -4.94
C ALA A 17 6.05 2.28 -4.55
N LEU A 18 5.61 3.10 -5.50
CA LEU A 18 5.19 4.49 -5.24
C LEU A 18 3.97 4.55 -4.31
N ALA A 19 2.97 3.68 -4.50
CA ALA A 19 1.81 3.59 -3.62
C ALA A 19 2.23 3.26 -2.19
N THR A 20 3.09 2.25 -2.03
CA THR A 20 3.61 1.85 -0.71
C THR A 20 4.41 2.96 -0.05
N LEU A 21 5.34 3.59 -0.78
CA LEU A 21 6.16 4.69 -0.25
C LEU A 21 5.30 5.90 0.13
N LEU A 22 4.28 6.21 -0.65
CA LEU A 22 3.34 7.31 -0.39
C LEU A 22 2.60 7.11 0.93
N ILE A 23 2.09 5.89 1.19
CA ILE A 23 1.31 5.62 2.39
C ILE A 23 2.17 5.29 3.63
N LEU A 24 3.46 4.96 3.45
CA LEU A 24 4.31 4.49 4.53
C LEU A 24 4.41 5.48 5.71
N PRO A 25 4.75 6.76 5.52
CA PRO A 25 4.87 7.69 6.64
C PRO A 25 3.54 7.91 7.36
N LEU A 26 2.44 8.08 6.62
CA LEU A 26 1.11 8.26 7.18
C LEU A 26 0.64 6.98 7.89
N GLY A 27 0.83 5.82 7.28
CA GLY A 27 0.47 4.53 7.83
C GLY A 27 1.21 4.22 9.13
N VAL A 28 2.51 4.53 9.19
CA VAL A 28 3.32 4.39 10.42
C VAL A 28 2.82 5.33 11.51
N ALA A 29 2.50 6.59 11.19
CA ALA A 29 1.98 7.55 12.14
C ALA A 29 0.60 7.11 12.70
N VAL A 30 -0.31 6.69 11.82
CA VAL A 30 -1.63 6.18 12.21
C VAL A 30 -1.52 4.89 13.04
N ALA A 31 -0.67 3.95 12.62
CA ALA A 31 -0.42 2.70 13.32
C ALA A 31 0.13 2.93 14.73
N TYR A 32 1.10 3.85 14.87
CA TYR A 32 1.65 4.22 16.17
C TYR A 32 0.59 4.90 17.05
N GLY A 33 -0.18 5.84 16.51
CA GLY A 33 -1.28 6.48 17.22
C GLY A 33 -2.30 5.47 17.76
N LEU A 34 -2.75 4.54 16.90
CA LEU A 34 -3.70 3.48 17.27
C LEU A 34 -3.12 2.50 18.30
N ALA A 35 -1.82 2.16 18.20
CA ALA A 35 -1.16 1.28 19.17
C ALA A 35 -1.12 1.87 20.58
N ARG A 36 -1.13 3.20 20.70
CA ARG A 36 -1.08 3.92 21.99
C ARG A 36 -2.41 4.49 22.46
N TRP A 37 -3.46 4.32 21.65
CA TRP A 37 -4.79 4.82 21.98
C TRP A 37 -5.58 3.78 22.77
N GLU A 38 -6.01 4.13 23.99
CA GLU A 38 -6.84 3.30 24.87
C GLU A 38 -8.27 3.85 25.01
N GLY A 39 -8.60 4.96 24.33
CA GLY A 39 -9.87 5.66 24.48
C GLY A 39 -11.05 5.02 23.74
N ALA A 40 -12.26 5.42 24.14
CA ALA A 40 -13.49 5.13 23.39
C ALA A 40 -13.37 5.68 21.97
N GLY A 41 -13.88 4.92 20.98
CA GLY A 41 -13.80 5.30 19.57
C GLY A 41 -12.64 4.68 18.79
N LYS A 42 -11.64 4.06 19.45
CA LYS A 42 -10.56 3.33 18.77
C LYS A 42 -11.13 2.32 17.77
N GLY A 43 -12.10 1.49 18.21
CA GLY A 43 -12.72 0.48 17.35
C GLY A 43 -13.45 1.07 16.14
N LEU A 44 -14.07 2.25 16.28
CA LEU A 44 -14.71 2.92 15.15
C LEU A 44 -13.67 3.36 14.11
N VAL A 45 -12.58 3.99 14.55
CA VAL A 45 -11.49 4.40 13.63
C VAL A 45 -10.86 3.19 12.95
N GLU A 46 -10.61 2.10 13.67
CA GLU A 46 -10.09 0.85 13.10
C GLU A 46 -11.04 0.25 12.06
N THR A 47 -12.34 0.29 12.34
CA THR A 47 -13.38 -0.16 11.40
C THR A 47 -13.38 0.70 10.14
N LEU A 48 -13.39 2.03 10.28
CA LEU A 48 -13.34 2.96 9.15
C LEU A 48 -12.08 2.76 8.29
N LEU A 49 -10.92 2.62 8.93
CA LEU A 49 -9.65 2.35 8.23
C LEU A 49 -9.66 0.99 7.50
N SER A 50 -10.44 0.03 7.98
CA SER A 50 -10.53 -1.29 7.38
C SER A 50 -11.59 -1.39 6.26
N LEU A 51 -12.43 -0.38 6.07
CA LEU A 51 -13.50 -0.39 5.05
C LEU A 51 -13.00 -0.73 3.64
N PRO A 52 -11.85 -0.20 3.16
CA PRO A 52 -11.36 -0.54 1.82
C PRO A 52 -11.04 -2.02 1.62
N LEU A 53 -10.82 -2.80 2.69
CA LEU A 53 -10.59 -4.25 2.59
C LEU A 53 -11.89 -5.06 2.43
N VAL A 54 -12.99 -4.54 2.94
CA VAL A 54 -14.28 -5.25 2.98
C VAL A 54 -15.16 -4.84 1.81
N LEU A 55 -15.10 -3.57 1.43
CA LEU A 55 -15.86 -3.05 0.29
C LEU A 55 -15.36 -3.67 -1.03
N PRO A 56 -16.27 -3.90 -1.99
CA PRO A 56 -15.85 -4.24 -3.35
C PRO A 56 -14.84 -3.20 -3.87
N PRO A 57 -13.71 -3.61 -4.43
CA PRO A 57 -12.70 -2.66 -4.95
C PRO A 57 -13.26 -1.65 -5.95
N THR A 58 -14.24 -2.08 -6.76
CA THR A 58 -14.96 -1.19 -7.68
C THR A 58 -15.76 -0.12 -6.97
N ALA A 59 -16.38 -0.43 -5.82
CA ALA A 59 -17.08 0.60 -5.03
C ALA A 59 -16.10 1.65 -4.49
N VAL A 60 -14.93 1.25 -4.01
CA VAL A 60 -13.87 2.17 -3.59
C VAL A 60 -13.39 3.02 -4.78
N GLY A 61 -13.20 2.40 -5.96
CA GLY A 61 -12.83 3.10 -7.18
C GLY A 61 -13.86 4.13 -7.62
N LEU A 62 -15.16 3.80 -7.52
CA LEU A 62 -16.24 4.74 -7.82
C LEU A 62 -16.23 5.94 -6.86
N VAL A 63 -16.09 5.71 -5.57
CA VAL A 63 -15.97 6.79 -4.57
C VAL A 63 -14.76 7.68 -4.88
N LEU A 64 -13.61 7.09 -5.21
CA LEU A 64 -12.42 7.85 -5.60
C LEU A 64 -12.65 8.66 -6.87
N LEU A 65 -13.33 8.09 -7.87
CA LEU A 65 -13.66 8.77 -9.12
C LEU A 65 -14.55 9.99 -8.84
N GLU A 66 -15.59 9.83 -8.04
CA GLU A 66 -16.50 10.94 -7.68
C GLU A 66 -15.79 12.03 -6.86
N LEU A 67 -14.93 11.64 -5.91
CA LEU A 67 -14.16 12.59 -5.11
C LEU A 67 -13.13 13.39 -5.93
N LEU A 68 -12.56 12.79 -6.96
CA LEU A 68 -11.51 13.38 -7.80
C LEU A 68 -12.04 13.99 -9.10
N ALA A 69 -13.33 13.80 -9.40
CA ALA A 69 -13.97 14.37 -10.59
C ALA A 69 -13.91 15.90 -10.56
N ARG A 70 -13.76 16.54 -11.72
CA ARG A 70 -13.63 18.01 -11.86
C ARG A 70 -14.80 18.80 -11.28
N ASN A 71 -15.97 18.20 -11.16
CA ASN A 71 -17.16 18.80 -10.55
C ASN A 71 -17.19 18.72 -9.02
N SER A 72 -16.34 17.89 -8.40
CA SER A 72 -16.21 17.78 -6.95
C SER A 72 -15.42 18.96 -6.35
N PRO A 73 -15.59 19.26 -5.03
CA PRO A 73 -14.79 20.29 -4.38
C PRO A 73 -13.29 19.97 -4.42
N LEU A 74 -12.90 18.70 -4.20
CA LEU A 74 -11.51 18.27 -4.23
C LEU A 74 -10.96 18.31 -5.67
N GLY A 75 -11.71 17.81 -6.64
CA GLY A 75 -11.31 17.85 -8.04
C GLY A 75 -11.10 19.28 -8.55
N ARG A 76 -11.98 20.22 -8.19
CA ARG A 76 -11.79 21.65 -8.52
C ARG A 76 -10.55 22.25 -7.89
N ALA A 77 -10.24 21.90 -6.64
CA ALA A 77 -9.03 22.36 -5.97
C ALA A 77 -7.77 21.83 -6.66
N LEU A 78 -7.78 20.56 -7.10
CA LEU A 78 -6.67 19.96 -7.86
C LEU A 78 -6.54 20.59 -9.24
N ASP A 79 -7.64 20.83 -9.94
CA ASP A 79 -7.65 21.47 -11.26
C ASP A 79 -7.11 22.91 -11.20
N ALA A 80 -7.48 23.68 -10.16
CA ALA A 80 -6.93 25.01 -9.89
C ALA A 80 -5.40 25.01 -9.66
N LEU A 81 -4.85 23.89 -9.18
CA LEU A 81 -3.40 23.68 -9.03
C LEU A 81 -2.74 23.07 -10.27
N GLY A 82 -3.49 22.88 -11.36
CA GLY A 82 -3.01 22.23 -12.58
C GLY A 82 -2.72 20.75 -12.42
N VAL A 83 -3.30 20.07 -11.41
CA VAL A 83 -3.04 18.66 -11.10
C VAL A 83 -4.20 17.80 -11.61
N GLU A 84 -4.04 17.23 -12.78
CA GLU A 84 -4.93 16.19 -13.28
C GLU A 84 -4.59 14.84 -12.62
N VAL A 85 -5.61 14.17 -12.06
CA VAL A 85 -5.47 12.86 -11.41
C VAL A 85 -6.22 11.78 -12.17
N VAL A 86 -7.51 11.96 -12.44
CA VAL A 86 -8.38 10.95 -13.07
C VAL A 86 -7.83 10.57 -14.46
N PHE A 87 -7.86 9.27 -14.79
CA PHE A 87 -7.31 8.69 -16.03
C PHE A 87 -5.81 8.96 -16.26
N THR A 88 -5.05 9.12 -15.17
CA THR A 88 -3.59 9.27 -15.21
C THR A 88 -2.88 8.20 -14.35
N PRO A 89 -1.56 8.03 -14.51
CA PRO A 89 -0.77 7.17 -13.60
C PRO A 89 -0.89 7.54 -12.12
N LYS A 90 -1.17 8.81 -11.81
CA LYS A 90 -1.40 9.26 -10.42
C LYS A 90 -2.63 8.59 -9.82
N ALA A 91 -3.71 8.42 -10.62
CA ALA A 91 -4.91 7.70 -10.18
C ALA A 91 -4.64 6.22 -9.89
N VAL A 92 -3.78 5.58 -10.69
CA VAL A 92 -3.36 4.18 -10.45
C VAL A 92 -2.65 4.06 -9.09
N VAL A 93 -1.67 4.95 -8.82
CA VAL A 93 -0.94 4.99 -7.55
C VAL A 93 -1.89 5.26 -6.39
N LEU A 94 -2.80 6.23 -6.53
CA LEU A 94 -3.74 6.59 -5.46
C LEU A 94 -4.72 5.46 -5.14
N ALA A 95 -5.32 4.83 -6.16
CA ALA A 95 -6.22 3.68 -5.96
C ALA A 95 -5.49 2.53 -5.25
N SER A 96 -4.30 2.18 -5.73
CA SER A 96 -3.46 1.15 -5.10
C SER A 96 -3.09 1.50 -3.67
N ALA A 97 -2.76 2.77 -3.39
CA ALA A 97 -2.42 3.28 -2.07
C ALA A 97 -3.60 3.15 -1.09
N VAL A 98 -4.80 3.59 -1.48
CA VAL A 98 -6.02 3.50 -0.65
C VAL A 98 -6.35 2.05 -0.33
N MET A 99 -6.28 1.15 -1.31
CA MET A 99 -6.59 -0.28 -1.12
C MET A 99 -5.54 -1.02 -0.28
N ALA A 100 -4.27 -0.56 -0.29
CA ALA A 100 -3.18 -1.15 0.46
C ALA A 100 -3.03 -0.59 1.90
N PHE A 101 -3.53 0.61 2.14
CA PHE A 101 -3.36 1.35 3.39
C PHE A 101 -3.75 0.59 4.66
N PRO A 102 -4.92 -0.08 4.72
CA PRO A 102 -5.32 -0.83 5.91
C PRO A 102 -4.36 -1.95 6.30
N LEU A 103 -3.78 -2.64 5.30
CA LEU A 103 -2.84 -3.74 5.56
C LEU A 103 -1.54 -3.22 6.19
N LEU A 104 -1.03 -2.09 5.68
CA LEU A 104 0.12 -1.42 6.27
C LEU A 104 -0.15 -1.05 7.73
N VAL A 105 -1.27 -0.36 7.98
CA VAL A 105 -1.63 0.13 9.32
C VAL A 105 -1.78 -1.03 10.31
N ARG A 106 -2.49 -2.10 9.94
CA ARG A 106 -2.72 -3.26 10.83
C ARG A 106 -1.43 -3.96 11.21
N ALA A 107 -0.56 -4.26 10.23
CA ALA A 107 0.69 -4.96 10.51
C ALA A 107 1.70 -4.07 11.27
N ALA A 108 1.83 -2.81 10.91
CA ALA A 108 2.69 -1.86 11.62
C ALA A 108 2.21 -1.64 13.05
N ARG A 109 0.88 -1.54 13.27
CA ARG A 109 0.29 -1.41 14.61
C ARG A 109 0.64 -2.60 15.50
N SER A 110 0.49 -3.84 15.01
CA SER A 110 0.89 -5.03 15.78
C SER A 110 2.36 -4.94 16.22
N GLY A 111 3.25 -4.49 15.33
CA GLY A 111 4.65 -4.28 15.70
C GLY A 111 4.87 -3.20 16.76
N PHE A 112 4.06 -2.13 16.76
CA PHE A 112 4.12 -1.10 17.81
C PHE A 112 3.53 -1.56 19.14
N GLU A 113 2.50 -2.42 19.14
CA GLU A 113 1.90 -3.00 20.33
C GLU A 113 2.85 -3.96 21.06
N GLU A 114 3.77 -4.61 20.36
CA GLU A 114 4.80 -5.49 20.93
C GLU A 114 5.92 -4.73 21.67
N VAL A 115 6.04 -3.41 21.47
CA VAL A 115 7.08 -2.61 22.13
C VAL A 115 6.69 -2.30 23.59
N ASP A 116 7.49 -2.80 24.54
CA ASP A 116 7.29 -2.54 25.96
C ASP A 116 7.34 -1.02 26.27
N PRO A 117 6.25 -0.45 26.81
CA PRO A 117 6.19 0.95 27.17
C PRO A 117 7.27 1.40 28.16
N ARG A 118 7.78 0.47 28.99
CA ARG A 118 8.85 0.74 29.96
C ARG A 118 10.14 1.20 29.31
N LEU A 119 10.49 0.62 28.15
CA LEU A 119 11.69 1.03 27.41
C LEU A 119 11.61 2.47 26.94
N VAL A 120 10.42 2.89 26.50
CA VAL A 120 10.17 4.29 26.11
C VAL A 120 10.21 5.21 27.33
N ALA A 121 9.69 4.79 28.48
CA ALA A 121 9.75 5.54 29.72
C ALA A 121 11.20 5.75 30.19
N VAL A 122 12.04 4.70 30.18
CA VAL A 122 13.47 4.79 30.52
C VAL A 122 14.21 5.76 29.60
N ALA A 123 14.00 5.69 28.27
CA ALA A 123 14.61 6.64 27.34
C ALA A 123 14.25 8.10 27.67
N ARG A 124 13.01 8.32 28.10
CA ARG A 124 12.54 9.66 28.49
C ARG A 124 13.13 10.13 29.80
N THR A 125 13.33 9.26 30.77
CA THR A 125 14.02 9.64 32.05
C THR A 125 15.49 9.97 31.81
N LEU A 126 16.09 9.42 30.76
CA LEU A 126 17.45 9.72 30.31
C LEU A 126 17.56 11.00 29.47
N GLY A 127 16.46 11.77 29.32
CA GLY A 127 16.43 13.06 28.64
C GLY A 127 16.01 13.02 27.17
N ASP A 128 15.57 11.88 26.62
CA ASP A 128 15.04 11.85 25.26
C ASP A 128 13.67 12.54 25.16
N SER A 129 13.49 13.41 24.16
CA SER A 129 12.17 13.95 23.81
C SER A 129 11.25 12.82 23.27
N ARG A 130 9.93 13.08 23.20
CA ARG A 130 8.97 12.12 22.64
C ARG A 130 9.36 11.65 21.23
N ALA A 131 9.74 12.58 20.37
CA ALA A 131 10.17 12.28 19.00
C ALA A 131 11.48 11.48 18.99
N ARG A 132 12.45 11.84 19.85
CA ARG A 132 13.73 11.13 19.94
C ARG A 132 13.54 9.70 20.46
N ALA A 133 12.72 9.49 21.46
CA ALA A 133 12.36 8.17 21.97
C ALA A 133 11.62 7.31 20.90
N PHE A 134 10.76 7.94 20.08
CA PHE A 134 10.13 7.26 18.97
C PHE A 134 11.16 6.75 17.96
N PHE A 135 12.05 7.60 17.45
CA PHE A 135 13.02 7.20 16.42
C PHE A 135 14.16 6.32 16.95
N ARG A 136 14.55 6.45 18.23
CA ARG A 136 15.66 5.68 18.81
C ARG A 136 15.25 4.36 19.45
N VAL A 137 14.01 4.26 19.94
CA VAL A 137 13.53 3.09 20.69
C VAL A 137 12.35 2.44 20.01
N THR A 138 11.24 3.18 19.85
CA THR A 138 9.97 2.57 19.42
C THR A 138 10.03 2.06 17.99
N LEU A 139 10.43 2.90 17.03
CA LEU A 139 10.47 2.54 15.61
C LEU A 139 11.50 1.43 15.32
N PRO A 140 12.71 1.44 15.89
CA PRO A 140 13.66 0.33 15.72
C PRO A 140 13.21 -0.99 16.33
N LEU A 141 12.43 -0.99 17.40
CA LEU A 141 11.86 -2.21 17.97
C LEU A 141 10.66 -2.72 17.16
N ALA A 142 9.80 -1.82 16.69
CA ALA A 142 8.61 -2.12 15.88
C ALA A 142 8.93 -2.34 14.38
N TRP A 143 10.17 -2.14 13.94
CA TRP A 143 10.53 -2.10 12.51
C TRP A 143 10.09 -3.34 11.72
N ARG A 144 10.03 -4.52 12.37
CA ARG A 144 9.57 -5.77 11.73
C ARG A 144 8.10 -5.67 11.32
N GLY A 145 7.24 -5.17 12.22
CA GLY A 145 5.83 -4.94 11.92
C GLY A 145 5.65 -3.91 10.81
N VAL A 146 6.43 -2.82 10.83
CA VAL A 146 6.42 -1.79 9.78
C VAL A 146 6.87 -2.38 8.43
N LEU A 147 7.94 -3.15 8.41
CA LEU A 147 8.41 -3.82 7.19
C LEU A 147 7.37 -4.81 6.66
N THR A 148 6.84 -5.67 7.52
CA THR A 148 5.77 -6.61 7.14
C THR A 148 4.57 -5.86 6.56
N GLY A 149 4.16 -4.76 7.18
CA GLY A 149 3.10 -3.91 6.68
C GLY A 149 3.40 -3.30 5.30
N ALA A 150 4.61 -2.80 5.11
CA ALA A 150 5.04 -2.25 3.82
C ALA A 150 5.02 -3.31 2.70
N LEU A 151 5.43 -4.52 3.03
CA LEU A 151 5.49 -5.62 2.07
C LEU A 151 4.10 -6.18 1.73
N LEU A 152 3.20 -6.26 2.72
CA LEU A 152 1.80 -6.59 2.48
C LEU A 152 1.12 -5.52 1.63
N ALA A 153 1.39 -4.25 1.91
CA ALA A 153 0.87 -3.13 1.13
C ALA A 153 1.38 -3.16 -0.32
N PHE A 154 2.67 -3.41 -0.53
CA PHE A 154 3.26 -3.57 -1.85
C PHE A 154 2.62 -4.73 -2.64
N SER A 155 2.48 -5.89 -2.01
CA SER A 155 1.87 -7.06 -2.65
C SER A 155 0.40 -6.80 -3.01
N ARG A 156 -0.34 -6.11 -2.12
CA ARG A 156 -1.74 -5.72 -2.37
C ARG A 156 -1.85 -4.70 -3.50
N ALA A 157 -0.96 -3.71 -3.52
CA ALA A 157 -0.90 -2.68 -4.56
C ALA A 157 -0.56 -3.27 -5.94
N LEU A 158 0.35 -4.25 -5.99
CA LEU A 158 0.75 -4.92 -7.23
C LEU A 158 -0.43 -5.67 -7.89
N GLY A 159 -1.29 -6.29 -7.09
CA GLY A 159 -2.48 -7.01 -7.56
C GLY A 159 -3.73 -6.13 -7.70
N GLU A 160 -3.63 -4.81 -7.55
CA GLU A 160 -4.82 -3.96 -7.62
C GLU A 160 -5.37 -3.87 -9.05
N PHE A 161 -6.69 -4.02 -9.14
CA PHE A 161 -7.44 -4.03 -10.39
C PHE A 161 -8.73 -3.21 -10.31
N GLY A 162 -9.61 -3.55 -9.34
CA GLY A 162 -10.99 -3.10 -9.33
C GLY A 162 -11.18 -1.60 -9.10
N ALA A 163 -10.43 -1.01 -8.18
CA ALA A 163 -10.45 0.43 -7.97
C ALA A 163 -9.74 1.17 -9.11
N THR A 164 -8.66 0.59 -9.61
CA THR A 164 -7.85 1.20 -10.67
C THR A 164 -8.63 1.32 -11.98
N VAL A 165 -9.38 0.28 -12.39
CA VAL A 165 -10.12 0.32 -13.65
C VAL A 165 -11.14 1.45 -13.71
N LEU A 166 -11.74 1.81 -12.57
CA LEU A 166 -12.73 2.88 -12.51
C LEU A 166 -12.10 4.27 -12.48
N VAL A 167 -11.05 4.48 -11.66
CA VAL A 167 -10.49 5.83 -11.47
C VAL A 167 -9.42 6.19 -12.49
N ALA A 168 -8.71 5.20 -13.03
CA ALA A 168 -7.61 5.41 -13.98
C ALA A 168 -7.90 4.88 -15.39
N GLY A 169 -8.94 4.05 -15.54
CA GLY A 169 -9.22 3.35 -16.79
C GLY A 169 -8.21 2.25 -17.08
N ASN A 170 -8.26 1.74 -18.32
CA ASN A 170 -7.32 0.73 -18.84
C ASN A 170 -6.71 1.24 -20.14
N ILE A 171 -5.79 2.20 -20.05
CA ILE A 171 -5.18 2.87 -21.21
C ILE A 171 -3.80 2.25 -21.45
N PRO A 172 -3.60 1.47 -22.55
CA PRO A 172 -2.31 0.90 -22.88
C PRO A 172 -1.20 1.95 -22.93
N GLY A 173 -0.04 1.64 -22.35
CA GLY A 173 1.11 2.55 -22.29
C GLY A 173 0.98 3.72 -21.32
N ARG A 174 -0.18 3.89 -20.64
CA ARG A 174 -0.41 5.02 -19.73
C ARG A 174 -0.86 4.60 -18.33
N THR A 175 -1.95 3.83 -18.23
CA THR A 175 -2.54 3.42 -16.94
C THR A 175 -2.71 1.91 -16.80
N GLN A 176 -2.43 1.16 -17.86
CA GLN A 176 -2.59 -0.27 -17.87
C GLN A 176 -1.55 -0.97 -16.97
N THR A 177 -2.00 -1.56 -15.87
CA THR A 177 -1.19 -2.42 -15.02
C THR A 177 -1.20 -3.87 -15.54
N LEU A 178 -0.35 -4.72 -14.96
CA LEU A 178 -0.31 -6.15 -15.28
C LEU A 178 -1.67 -6.83 -15.04
N SER A 179 -2.35 -6.50 -13.93
CA SER A 179 -3.70 -7.00 -13.61
C SER A 179 -4.74 -6.56 -14.64
N LEU A 180 -4.70 -5.28 -15.07
CA LEU A 180 -5.57 -4.75 -16.11
C LEU A 180 -5.30 -5.37 -17.47
N ALA A 181 -4.04 -5.65 -17.80
CA ALA A 181 -3.68 -6.29 -19.06
C ALA A 181 -4.16 -7.74 -19.12
N ILE A 182 -4.00 -8.51 -18.04
CA ILE A 182 -4.51 -9.88 -17.93
C ILE A 182 -6.02 -9.89 -18.19
N PHE A 183 -6.76 -9.04 -17.49
CA PHE A 183 -8.21 -8.93 -17.65
C PHE A 183 -8.60 -8.55 -19.09
N HIS A 184 -7.93 -7.56 -19.67
CA HIS A 184 -8.21 -7.14 -21.05
C HIS A 184 -7.97 -8.26 -22.06
N ARG A 185 -6.85 -9.00 -21.96
CA ARG A 185 -6.54 -10.13 -22.84
C ARG A 185 -7.59 -11.23 -22.74
N THR A 186 -8.08 -11.53 -21.53
CA THR A 186 -9.17 -12.51 -21.35
C THR A 186 -10.47 -12.04 -22.01
N GLN A 187 -10.82 -10.74 -21.88
CA GLN A 187 -12.04 -10.21 -22.49
C GLN A 187 -12.05 -10.28 -24.03
N ILE A 188 -10.90 -10.15 -24.66
CA ILE A 188 -10.78 -10.22 -26.13
C ILE A 188 -10.45 -11.62 -26.65
N GLY A 189 -10.54 -12.66 -25.78
CA GLY A 189 -10.33 -14.06 -26.16
C GLY A 189 -8.87 -14.44 -26.40
N GLN A 190 -7.90 -13.65 -25.93
CA GLN A 190 -6.46 -13.93 -26.00
C GLN A 190 -5.97 -14.70 -24.78
N ASP A 191 -6.58 -15.84 -24.47
CA ASP A 191 -6.36 -16.60 -23.24
C ASP A 191 -4.92 -17.06 -23.04
N ALA A 192 -4.23 -17.46 -24.12
CA ALA A 192 -2.83 -17.88 -24.06
C ALA A 192 -1.91 -16.73 -23.62
N GLU A 193 -2.17 -15.49 -24.06
CA GLU A 193 -1.43 -14.30 -23.63
C GLU A 193 -1.79 -13.90 -22.19
N ALA A 194 -3.07 -13.99 -21.84
CA ALA A 194 -3.53 -13.74 -20.46
C ALA A 194 -2.88 -14.70 -19.47
N LEU A 195 -2.83 -16.01 -19.78
CA LEU A 195 -2.17 -17.02 -18.95
C LEU A 195 -0.66 -16.77 -18.80
N ARG A 196 0.00 -16.36 -19.89
CA ARG A 196 1.43 -16.01 -19.85
C ARG A 196 1.69 -14.83 -18.93
N LEU A 197 0.90 -13.75 -19.03
CA LEU A 197 0.99 -12.58 -18.14
C LEU A 197 0.66 -12.94 -16.69
N ALA A 198 -0.32 -13.80 -16.46
CA ALA A 198 -0.65 -14.32 -15.14
C ALA A 198 0.51 -15.12 -14.53
N GLY A 199 1.19 -15.95 -15.35
CA GLY A 199 2.41 -16.64 -14.94
C GLY A 199 3.53 -15.67 -14.50
N VAL A 200 3.76 -14.60 -15.28
CA VAL A 200 4.71 -13.53 -14.92
C VAL A 200 4.30 -12.85 -13.62
N ALA A 201 3.03 -12.50 -13.45
CA ALA A 201 2.51 -11.90 -12.22
C ALA A 201 2.74 -12.82 -11.01
N THR A 202 2.47 -14.11 -11.17
CA THR A 202 2.68 -15.12 -10.11
C THR A 202 4.15 -15.22 -9.70
N LEU A 203 5.07 -15.24 -10.66
CA LEU A 203 6.51 -15.28 -10.38
C LEU A 203 6.98 -14.02 -9.65
N ILE A 204 6.50 -12.85 -10.04
CA ILE A 204 6.82 -11.58 -9.38
C ILE A 204 6.28 -11.57 -7.95
N ALA A 205 5.02 -11.97 -7.76
CA ALA A 205 4.39 -12.03 -6.44
C ALA A 205 5.13 -13.02 -5.52
N PHE A 206 5.46 -14.21 -6.05
CA PHE A 206 6.24 -15.20 -5.32
C PHE A 206 7.62 -14.66 -4.94
N ALA A 207 8.35 -14.05 -5.86
CA ALA A 207 9.66 -13.47 -5.60
C ALA A 207 9.58 -12.35 -4.54
N ALA A 208 8.57 -11.49 -4.61
CA ALA A 208 8.34 -10.43 -3.64
C ALA A 208 8.08 -11.01 -2.24
N ILE A 209 7.17 -11.98 -2.10
CA ILE A 209 6.84 -12.63 -0.82
C ILE A 209 8.05 -13.41 -0.29
N TYR A 210 8.75 -14.16 -1.13
CA TYR A 210 9.93 -14.93 -0.72
C TYR A 210 11.07 -14.02 -0.25
N ALA A 211 11.35 -12.94 -0.98
CA ALA A 211 12.34 -11.95 -0.56
C ALA A 211 12.04 -11.37 0.83
N THR A 212 10.75 -11.12 1.09
CA THR A 212 10.22 -10.66 2.38
C THR A 212 10.55 -11.63 3.50
N GLU A 213 10.22 -12.89 3.30
CA GLU A 213 10.43 -13.95 4.28
C GLU A 213 11.94 -14.15 4.60
N VAL A 214 12.78 -14.15 3.56
CA VAL A 214 14.24 -14.27 3.72
C VAL A 214 14.82 -13.08 4.48
N LEU A 215 14.38 -11.84 4.18
CA LEU A 215 14.81 -10.64 4.88
C LEU A 215 14.38 -10.65 6.37
N ALA A 216 13.16 -11.08 6.64
CA ALA A 216 12.65 -11.21 8.00
C ALA A 216 13.44 -12.23 8.82
N ARG A 217 13.75 -13.41 8.25
CA ARG A 217 14.52 -14.49 8.93
C ARG A 217 15.98 -14.13 9.19
N ARG A 218 16.71 -13.58 8.20
CA ARG A 218 18.15 -13.26 8.34
C ARG A 218 18.45 -12.28 9.48
N ARG A 219 17.52 -11.38 9.80
CA ARG A 219 17.70 -10.41 10.88
C ARG A 219 17.25 -10.95 12.24
N GLY A 220 16.38 -11.97 12.29
CA GLY A 220 16.03 -12.70 13.53
C GLY A 220 17.21 -13.50 14.11
N ALA A 221 18.07 -14.04 13.27
CA ALA A 221 19.27 -14.75 13.69
C ALA A 221 20.35 -13.83 14.29
N ARG A 222 20.50 -12.59 13.74
CA ARG A 222 21.48 -11.60 14.26
C ARG A 222 21.09 -10.93 15.57
N ALA A 223 19.82 -10.99 15.98
CA ALA A 223 19.38 -10.42 17.26
C ALA A 223 19.43 -11.43 18.42
N ARG A 224 19.78 -12.70 18.13
CA ARG A 224 19.93 -13.77 19.12
C ARG A 224 21.40 -14.19 19.33
N ALA A 225 22.30 -13.64 18.56
CA ALA A 225 23.76 -13.77 18.70
C ALA A 225 24.37 -12.50 19.30
#